data_839f4aa2210ac891dbcfc3c555496603
#
_entry.id   839f4aa2210ac891dbcfc3c555496603
#
_cell.length_a   1.000
_cell.length_b   1.000
_cell.length_c   1.000
_cell.angle_alpha   90.00
_cell.angle_beta   90.00
_cell.angle_gamma   90.00
#
_symmetry.space_group_name_H-M   'P 1'
#
loop_
_entity.id
_entity.type
_entity.pdbx_description
1 polymer ?
#
loop_
_entity_poly.entity_id
_entity_poly.type
_entity_poly.pdbx_seq_one_letter_code
_entity_poly.pdbx_strand_id
1 'polypeptide(L)'
;REGVGVDDGTMETAVLRIGCKVNLTLRITGVRPNGWHELDTVFLPLDEPSDTLRLALRPGGGLALHCAEPGIDPENNTLTKAYRLFAEASGFRPGVEAVLEKGIPHGAGLGGGSADAAALLGWLNARAPEPLPLPELVGLAARIGADVPFFLYNVPCRASGIGERLVPCPEWLDAAGVAGAGLVLLCPRERVSTPWAYAAWDEWNRPLTEARNGAINRASQKPLDGASSIHWLENSFEPPVFEAFPRLRRLREQLLRHGAFAAVMSGSGSSLFGLFRDAGTAFLVAEGFREKDVAAYSHAL
;
A
#
# COMPACT_ATOMS: atom_id res chain seq x y z
N ARG A 1 -0.98 4.75 17.08
CA ARG A 1 -1.07 5.19 18.49
C ARG A 1 -0.42 4.11 19.33
N GLU A 2 0.66 4.46 20.08
CA GLU A 2 1.31 3.56 21.02
C GLU A 2 0.51 3.47 22.31
N GLY A 3 0.20 2.24 22.74
CA GLY A 3 -0.21 1.94 24.10
C GLY A 3 0.99 1.33 24.84
N VAL A 4 1.59 2.05 25.80
CA VAL A 4 2.64 1.53 26.68
C VAL A 4 1.98 0.95 27.91
N GLY A 5 2.04 -0.38 28.06
CA GLY A 5 1.70 -1.08 29.31
C GLY A 5 2.98 -1.52 30.00
N VAL A 6 3.20 -1.12 31.25
CA VAL A 6 4.31 -1.60 32.08
C VAL A 6 3.77 -2.70 33.00
N ASP A 7 4.27 -3.92 32.82
CA ASP A 7 4.03 -5.02 33.74
C ASP A 7 5.27 -5.25 34.63
N ASP A 8 5.04 -5.60 35.88
CA ASP A 8 5.97 -5.51 37.00
C ASP A 8 7.21 -6.43 36.83
N GLY A 9 8.39 -5.82 36.67
CA GLY A 9 9.68 -6.53 36.68
C GLY A 9 10.24 -6.97 35.34
N THR A 10 9.88 -6.36 34.18
CA THR A 10 9.79 -7.03 32.93
C THR A 10 10.06 -6.22 31.68
N MET A 11 10.33 -6.95 30.65
CA MET A 11 10.66 -6.52 29.32
C MET A 11 9.70 -5.45 28.79
N GLU A 12 10.27 -4.39 28.24
CA GLU A 12 9.52 -3.33 27.55
C GLU A 12 8.76 -3.94 26.37
N THR A 13 7.44 -3.87 26.40
CA THR A 13 6.55 -4.39 25.36
C THR A 13 5.85 -3.26 24.61
N ALA A 14 5.63 -3.44 23.32
CA ALA A 14 4.86 -2.53 22.49
C ALA A 14 3.84 -3.30 21.65
N VAL A 15 2.67 -2.70 21.43
CA VAL A 15 1.65 -3.20 20.48
C VAL A 15 1.44 -2.11 19.44
N LEU A 16 1.83 -2.40 18.21
CA LEU A 16 1.71 -1.49 17.08
C LEU A 16 0.54 -1.93 16.21
N ARG A 17 -0.41 -1.04 15.95
CA ARG A 17 -1.44 -1.20 14.94
C ARG A 17 -0.96 -0.54 13.66
N ILE A 18 -0.82 -1.33 12.62
CA ILE A 18 -0.13 -0.97 11.38
C ILE A 18 -1.15 -0.93 10.26
N GLY A 19 -1.47 0.25 9.77
CA GLY A 19 -2.37 0.46 8.65
C GLY A 19 -1.74 0.09 7.31
N CYS A 20 -2.48 0.34 6.25
CA CYS A 20 -2.11 0.03 4.89
C CYS A 20 -1.99 1.28 4.01
N LYS A 21 -1.88 1.12 2.70
CA LYS A 21 -1.93 2.22 1.72
C LYS A 21 -2.82 1.88 0.55
N VAL A 22 -3.31 2.90 -0.13
CA VAL A 22 -3.83 2.78 -1.49
C VAL A 22 -3.01 3.65 -2.44
N ASN A 23 -3.00 3.27 -3.73
CA ASN A 23 -2.53 4.16 -4.79
C ASN A 23 -3.76 4.94 -5.28
N LEU A 24 -3.85 6.22 -4.95
CA LEU A 24 -4.93 7.09 -5.47
C LEU A 24 -4.84 7.22 -6.98
N THR A 25 -3.64 7.31 -7.52
CA THR A 25 -3.35 7.20 -8.94
C THR A 25 -2.14 6.31 -9.14
N LEU A 26 -2.05 5.62 -10.29
CA LEU A 26 -0.89 4.86 -10.69
C LEU A 26 -0.74 4.89 -12.20
N ARG A 27 0.25 5.61 -12.68
CA ARG A 27 0.64 5.69 -14.08
C ARG A 27 1.96 4.98 -14.31
N ILE A 28 2.01 4.11 -15.32
CA ILE A 28 3.26 3.66 -15.89
C ILE A 28 3.63 4.65 -17.00
N THR A 29 4.71 5.40 -16.80
CA THR A 29 5.12 6.49 -17.71
C THR A 29 6.19 6.09 -18.68
N GLY A 30 6.81 4.92 -18.50
CA GLY A 30 7.83 4.38 -19.38
C GLY A 30 8.42 3.08 -18.86
N VAL A 31 9.31 2.50 -19.68
CA VAL A 31 10.08 1.31 -19.32
C VAL A 31 11.56 1.62 -19.49
N ARG A 32 12.37 1.34 -18.47
CA ARG A 32 13.82 1.54 -18.46
C ARG A 32 14.53 0.49 -19.32
N PRO A 33 15.76 0.74 -19.82
CA PRO A 33 16.53 -0.27 -20.55
C PRO A 33 16.78 -1.58 -19.79
N ASN A 34 16.72 -1.54 -18.44
CA ASN A 34 16.87 -2.71 -17.57
C ASN A 34 15.55 -3.45 -17.32
N GLY A 35 14.45 -3.07 -17.98
CA GLY A 35 13.13 -3.68 -17.85
C GLY A 35 12.28 -3.17 -16.69
N TRP A 36 12.78 -2.24 -15.85
CA TRP A 36 11.97 -1.63 -14.80
C TRP A 36 11.02 -0.56 -15.36
N HIS A 37 9.83 -0.47 -14.78
CA HIS A 37 8.81 0.49 -15.17
C HIS A 37 8.94 1.80 -14.39
N GLU A 38 8.90 2.92 -15.12
CA GLU A 38 8.78 4.26 -14.51
C GLU A 38 7.34 4.50 -14.10
N LEU A 39 7.17 4.96 -12.87
CA LEU A 39 5.86 5.21 -12.26
C LEU A 39 5.67 6.68 -11.91
N ASP A 40 4.43 7.15 -11.97
CA ASP A 40 3.94 8.35 -11.31
C ASP A 40 2.68 7.94 -10.52
N THR A 41 2.75 8.01 -9.20
CA THR A 41 1.69 7.51 -8.31
C THR A 41 1.57 8.41 -7.08
N VAL A 42 0.37 8.44 -6.49
CA VAL A 42 0.12 9.05 -5.20
C VAL A 42 -0.31 7.98 -4.21
N PHE A 43 0.46 7.81 -3.15
CA PHE A 43 0.13 6.94 -2.03
C PHE A 43 -0.69 7.70 -0.98
N LEU A 44 -1.71 7.04 -0.46
CA LEU A 44 -2.51 7.50 0.68
C LEU A 44 -2.45 6.45 1.79
N PRO A 45 -2.04 6.81 3.03
CA PRO A 45 -2.11 5.89 4.16
C PRO A 45 -3.56 5.73 4.62
N LEU A 46 -3.91 4.53 5.04
CA LEU A 46 -5.21 4.18 5.61
C LEU A 46 -5.01 3.39 6.90
N ASP A 47 -5.83 3.64 7.91
CA ASP A 47 -5.74 2.95 9.20
C ASP A 47 -6.27 1.51 9.15
N GLU A 48 -7.17 1.19 8.20
CA GLU A 48 -7.80 -0.12 8.04
C GLU A 48 -7.79 -0.57 6.56
N PRO A 49 -7.66 -1.89 6.30
CA PRO A 49 -7.33 -2.96 7.25
C PRO A 49 -5.97 -2.76 7.88
N SER A 50 -5.76 -3.35 9.06
CA SER A 50 -4.52 -3.18 9.81
C SER A 50 -3.94 -4.52 10.28
N ASP A 51 -2.60 -4.59 10.34
CA ASP A 51 -1.86 -5.64 11.00
C ASP A 51 -1.60 -5.25 12.46
N THR A 52 -1.38 -6.23 13.33
CA THR A 52 -0.93 -5.99 14.70
C THR A 52 0.45 -6.62 14.90
N LEU A 53 1.41 -5.80 15.28
CA LEU A 53 2.77 -6.24 15.61
C LEU A 53 3.04 -6.02 17.10
N ARG A 54 3.17 -7.13 17.84
CA ARG A 54 3.56 -7.11 19.25
C ARG A 54 5.06 -7.31 19.33
N LEU A 55 5.75 -6.43 20.03
CA LEU A 55 7.19 -6.42 20.15
C LEU A 55 7.59 -6.45 21.62
N ALA A 56 8.59 -7.26 21.96
CA ALA A 56 9.21 -7.29 23.27
C ALA A 56 10.73 -7.36 23.13
N LEU A 57 11.46 -6.62 23.96
CA LEU A 57 12.89 -6.82 24.13
C LEU A 57 13.13 -8.13 24.91
N ARG A 58 14.15 -8.90 24.52
CA ARG A 58 14.56 -10.11 25.20
C ARG A 58 16.09 -10.14 25.39
N PRO A 59 16.60 -10.92 26.34
CA PRO A 59 18.05 -11.13 26.49
C PRO A 59 18.67 -11.71 25.20
N GLY A 60 19.92 -11.33 24.94
CA GLY A 60 20.65 -11.75 23.75
C GLY A 60 20.42 -10.83 22.56
N GLY A 61 20.69 -11.31 21.36
CA GLY A 61 20.49 -10.57 20.10
C GLY A 61 19.59 -11.31 19.13
N GLY A 62 19.21 -10.62 18.06
CA GLY A 62 18.43 -11.21 16.96
C GLY A 62 16.93 -11.06 17.11
N LEU A 63 16.22 -11.26 15.99
CA LEU A 63 14.76 -11.22 15.88
C LEU A 63 14.22 -12.66 15.94
N ALA A 64 13.31 -12.92 16.87
CA ALA A 64 12.45 -14.10 16.84
C ALA A 64 11.06 -13.66 16.37
N LEU A 65 10.65 -14.09 15.18
CA LEU A 65 9.37 -13.73 14.58
C LEU A 65 8.40 -14.92 14.64
N HIS A 66 7.22 -14.65 15.17
CA HIS A 66 6.08 -15.55 15.20
C HIS A 66 4.96 -14.98 14.33
N CYS A 67 4.53 -15.73 13.32
CA CYS A 67 3.41 -15.39 12.47
C CYS A 67 2.69 -16.68 12.05
N ALA A 68 1.38 -16.74 12.28
CA ALA A 68 0.55 -17.88 11.92
C ALA A 68 0.09 -17.84 10.45
N GLU A 69 0.33 -16.74 9.73
CA GLU A 69 -0.12 -16.57 8.34
C GLU A 69 0.66 -17.53 7.41
N PRO A 70 -0.04 -18.42 6.69
CA PRO A 70 0.61 -19.30 5.73
C PRO A 70 1.36 -18.53 4.63
N GLY A 71 2.61 -18.93 4.37
CA GLY A 71 3.44 -18.32 3.31
C GLY A 71 4.32 -17.17 3.78
N ILE A 72 4.31 -16.80 5.06
CA ILE A 72 5.32 -15.93 5.65
C ILE A 72 6.41 -16.81 6.27
N ASP A 73 7.58 -16.83 5.63
CA ASP A 73 8.77 -17.49 6.17
C ASP A 73 9.39 -16.59 7.26
N PRO A 74 9.47 -17.04 8.54
CA PRO A 74 10.06 -16.23 9.60
C PRO A 74 11.52 -15.82 9.36
N GLU A 75 12.28 -16.62 8.62
CA GLU A 75 13.69 -16.36 8.34
C GLU A 75 13.92 -15.49 7.10
N ASN A 76 12.94 -15.43 6.19
CA ASN A 76 13.09 -14.76 4.91
C ASN A 76 11.88 -13.89 4.55
N ASN A 77 11.68 -12.80 5.27
CA ASN A 77 10.59 -11.84 5.06
C ASN A 77 11.08 -10.38 5.25
N THR A 78 10.17 -9.43 5.08
CA THR A 78 10.49 -8.00 5.18
C THR A 78 10.89 -7.56 6.59
N LEU A 79 10.31 -8.14 7.66
CA LEU A 79 10.66 -7.85 9.06
C LEU A 79 12.07 -8.31 9.39
N THR A 80 12.40 -9.55 9.03
CA THR A 80 13.75 -10.13 9.25
C THR A 80 14.80 -9.35 8.46
N LYS A 81 14.48 -8.94 7.23
CA LYS A 81 15.35 -8.07 6.42
C LYS A 81 15.51 -6.69 7.06
N ALA A 82 14.43 -6.10 7.61
CA ALA A 82 14.44 -4.81 8.28
C ALA A 82 15.34 -4.84 9.51
N TYR A 83 15.14 -5.84 10.38
CA TYR A 83 15.99 -6.00 11.58
C TYR A 83 17.46 -6.12 11.20
N ARG A 84 17.81 -6.99 10.26
CA ARG A 84 19.20 -7.21 9.83
C ARG A 84 19.84 -5.93 9.32
N LEU A 85 19.19 -5.25 8.39
CA LEU A 85 19.72 -4.03 7.79
C LEU A 85 19.87 -2.89 8.82
N PHE A 86 18.92 -2.78 9.75
CA PHE A 86 19.00 -1.81 10.84
C PHE A 86 20.17 -2.12 11.77
N ALA A 87 20.33 -3.38 12.18
CA ALA A 87 21.42 -3.82 13.05
C ALA A 87 22.81 -3.64 12.41
N GLU A 88 22.89 -3.81 11.07
CA GLU A 88 24.13 -3.53 10.33
C GLU A 88 24.46 -2.03 10.30
N ALA A 89 23.45 -1.17 10.06
CA ALA A 89 23.64 0.27 9.91
C ALA A 89 23.89 0.99 11.23
N SER A 90 23.14 0.64 12.28
CA SER A 90 23.20 1.33 13.60
C SER A 90 24.17 0.72 14.59
N GLY A 91 24.59 -0.53 14.37
CA GLY A 91 25.34 -1.32 15.38
C GLY A 91 24.46 -1.81 16.54
N PHE A 92 23.22 -1.35 16.67
CA PHE A 92 22.28 -1.76 17.72
C PHE A 92 21.61 -3.08 17.36
N ARG A 93 21.85 -4.13 18.15
CA ARG A 93 21.42 -5.52 17.88
C ARG A 93 20.66 -6.12 19.06
N PRO A 94 19.53 -5.54 19.48
CA PRO A 94 18.78 -6.07 20.62
C PRO A 94 18.19 -7.45 20.29
N GLY A 95 18.00 -8.26 21.33
CA GLY A 95 17.08 -9.41 21.20
C GLY A 95 15.66 -8.90 21.12
N VAL A 96 14.91 -9.30 20.10
CA VAL A 96 13.53 -8.91 19.88
C VAL A 96 12.68 -10.15 19.68
N GLU A 97 11.59 -10.24 20.43
CA GLU A 97 10.50 -11.16 20.15
C GLU A 97 9.36 -10.37 19.47
N ALA A 98 8.93 -10.86 18.33
CA ALA A 98 7.90 -10.23 17.50
C ALA A 98 6.78 -11.22 17.19
N VAL A 99 5.54 -10.84 17.48
CA VAL A 99 4.34 -11.59 17.08
C VAL A 99 3.55 -10.75 16.10
N LEU A 100 3.41 -11.25 14.88
CA LEU A 100 2.68 -10.59 13.80
C LEU A 100 1.33 -11.27 13.57
N GLU A 101 0.24 -10.50 13.76
CA GLU A 101 -1.13 -10.87 13.42
C GLU A 101 -1.55 -10.11 12.17
N LYS A 102 -1.83 -10.83 11.07
CA LYS A 102 -2.18 -10.23 9.77
C LYS A 102 -3.69 -9.94 9.67
N GLY A 103 -4.02 -8.67 9.42
CA GLY A 103 -5.36 -8.22 9.05
C GLY A 103 -5.38 -7.61 7.64
N ILE A 104 -4.22 -7.16 7.13
CA ILE A 104 -4.08 -6.66 5.76
C ILE A 104 -3.97 -7.86 4.81
N PRO A 105 -4.88 -8.03 3.83
CA PRO A 105 -4.84 -9.16 2.91
C PRO A 105 -3.52 -9.22 2.13
N HIS A 106 -2.90 -10.40 2.11
CA HIS A 106 -1.64 -10.61 1.40
C HIS A 106 -1.81 -10.51 -0.12
N GLY A 107 -0.94 -9.75 -0.78
CA GLY A 107 -0.94 -9.63 -2.25
C GLY A 107 -2.11 -8.82 -2.80
N ALA A 108 -2.74 -7.96 -1.98
CA ALA A 108 -3.90 -7.16 -2.35
C ALA A 108 -3.56 -5.74 -2.86
N GLY A 109 -2.28 -5.40 -3.07
CA GLY A 109 -1.86 -4.06 -3.50
C GLY A 109 -1.84 -3.00 -2.39
N LEU A 110 -1.93 -3.41 -1.12
CA LEU A 110 -2.10 -2.52 0.06
C LEU A 110 -0.81 -2.26 0.85
N GLY A 111 0.31 -2.88 0.48
CA GLY A 111 1.62 -2.63 1.08
C GLY A 111 1.84 -3.18 2.50
N GLY A 112 1.03 -4.14 2.99
CA GLY A 112 1.09 -4.64 4.37
C GLY A 112 2.48 -5.07 4.85
N GLY A 113 3.19 -5.92 4.09
CA GLY A 113 4.55 -6.33 4.48
C GLY A 113 5.58 -5.21 4.52
N SER A 114 5.37 -4.14 3.72
CA SER A 114 6.18 -2.92 3.75
C SER A 114 5.85 -2.07 4.97
N ALA A 115 4.58 -1.99 5.34
CA ALA A 115 4.11 -1.32 6.54
C ALA A 115 4.68 -1.97 7.81
N ASP A 116 4.63 -3.31 7.88
CA ASP A 116 5.21 -4.08 9.00
C ASP A 116 6.70 -3.79 9.18
N ALA A 117 7.45 -3.80 8.06
CA ALA A 117 8.88 -3.53 8.07
C ALA A 117 9.20 -2.10 8.53
N ALA A 118 8.45 -1.11 8.06
CA ALA A 118 8.61 0.29 8.47
C ALA A 118 8.30 0.49 9.95
N ALA A 119 7.24 -0.15 10.46
CA ALA A 119 6.88 -0.12 11.86
C ALA A 119 7.99 -0.69 12.75
N LEU A 120 8.57 -1.84 12.37
CA LEU A 120 9.70 -2.42 13.09
C LEU A 120 10.93 -1.49 13.04
N LEU A 121 11.25 -0.90 11.88
CA LEU A 121 12.36 0.05 11.74
C LEU A 121 12.18 1.25 12.68
N GLY A 122 11.00 1.86 12.70
CA GLY A 122 10.69 3.00 13.56
C GLY A 122 10.82 2.63 15.04
N TRP A 123 10.31 1.45 15.43
CA TRP A 123 10.38 0.96 16.79
C TRP A 123 11.83 0.68 17.25
N LEU A 124 12.65 0.06 16.40
CA LEU A 124 14.08 -0.17 16.67
C LEU A 124 14.85 1.15 16.77
N ASN A 125 14.58 2.08 15.83
CA ASN A 125 15.27 3.37 15.78
C ASN A 125 14.99 4.23 17.03
N ALA A 126 13.76 4.22 17.53
CA ALA A 126 13.38 4.94 18.74
C ALA A 126 14.08 4.40 20.01
N ARG A 127 14.61 3.17 19.97
CA ARG A 127 15.29 2.49 21.09
C ARG A 127 16.79 2.41 20.92
N ALA A 128 17.29 2.78 19.76
CA ALA A 128 18.75 2.79 19.54
C ALA A 128 19.42 3.86 20.41
N PRO A 129 20.58 3.56 21.01
CA PRO A 129 21.36 4.57 21.76
C PRO A 129 21.69 5.81 20.93
N GLU A 130 21.92 5.60 19.64
CA GLU A 130 22.14 6.65 18.63
C GLU A 130 21.14 6.43 17.49
N PRO A 131 19.96 7.06 17.55
CA PRO A 131 18.95 6.92 16.50
C PRO A 131 19.45 7.44 15.15
N LEU A 132 19.20 6.70 14.08
CA LEU A 132 19.50 7.15 12.72
C LEU A 132 18.62 8.34 12.35
N PRO A 133 19.17 9.37 11.71
CA PRO A 133 18.38 10.47 11.15
C PRO A 133 17.37 9.95 10.11
N LEU A 134 16.23 10.62 9.98
CA LEU A 134 15.17 10.20 9.05
C LEU A 134 15.67 9.93 7.62
N PRO A 135 16.55 10.76 7.00
CA PRO A 135 17.04 10.47 5.64
C PRO A 135 17.81 9.14 5.55
N GLU A 136 18.59 8.78 6.57
CA GLU A 136 19.32 7.51 6.61
C GLU A 136 18.37 6.33 6.81
N LEU A 137 17.38 6.48 7.71
CA LEU A 137 16.35 5.46 7.93
C LEU A 137 15.51 5.23 6.67
N VAL A 138 15.16 6.28 5.93
CA VAL A 138 14.48 6.22 4.64
C VAL A 138 15.34 5.50 3.58
N GLY A 139 16.63 5.81 3.51
CA GLY A 139 17.59 5.12 2.64
C GLY A 139 17.69 3.63 2.94
N LEU A 140 17.67 3.28 4.23
CA LEU A 140 17.66 1.89 4.68
C LEU A 140 16.34 1.19 4.33
N ALA A 141 15.21 1.85 4.54
CA ALA A 141 13.88 1.36 4.19
C ALA A 141 13.76 1.04 2.69
N ALA A 142 14.32 1.87 1.82
CA ALA A 142 14.33 1.66 0.37
C ALA A 142 15.09 0.37 -0.04
N ARG A 143 16.08 -0.07 0.74
CA ARG A 143 16.79 -1.34 0.53
C ARG A 143 15.96 -2.56 0.91
N ILE A 144 14.90 -2.40 1.72
CA ILE A 144 13.99 -3.47 2.10
C ILE A 144 12.96 -3.68 0.99
N GLY A 145 12.32 -2.58 0.55
CA GLY A 145 11.33 -2.60 -0.52
C GLY A 145 10.92 -1.18 -0.92
N ALA A 146 10.41 -1.02 -2.15
CA ALA A 146 10.08 0.30 -2.73
C ALA A 146 9.01 1.07 -1.92
N ASP A 147 8.03 0.36 -1.35
CA ASP A 147 6.94 0.98 -0.58
C ASP A 147 7.30 1.22 0.89
N VAL A 148 8.40 0.63 1.43
CA VAL A 148 8.74 0.73 2.87
C VAL A 148 8.99 2.17 3.32
N PRO A 149 9.70 3.02 2.55
CA PRO A 149 9.95 4.42 2.93
C PRO A 149 8.67 5.23 3.11
N PHE A 150 7.61 4.95 2.36
CA PHE A 150 6.33 5.64 2.46
C PHE A 150 5.73 5.54 3.87
N PHE A 151 5.79 4.36 4.47
CA PHE A 151 5.22 4.13 5.81
C PHE A 151 6.04 4.79 6.94
N LEU A 152 7.28 5.22 6.70
CA LEU A 152 8.02 6.05 7.64
C LEU A 152 7.53 7.51 7.64
N TYR A 153 7.07 8.02 6.50
CA TYR A 153 6.42 9.33 6.41
C TYR A 153 4.98 9.30 6.90
N ASN A 154 4.25 8.26 6.56
CA ASN A 154 2.85 8.01 6.92
C ASN A 154 1.91 9.21 6.67
N VAL A 155 2.14 9.92 5.59
CA VAL A 155 1.31 11.02 5.04
C VAL A 155 1.13 10.79 3.54
N PRO A 156 0.17 11.45 2.87
CA PRO A 156 0.10 11.39 1.41
C PRO A 156 1.46 11.71 0.78
N CYS A 157 1.88 10.87 -0.18
CA CYS A 157 3.16 11.05 -0.88
C CYS A 157 2.98 10.86 -2.38
N ARG A 158 3.54 11.78 -3.18
CA ARG A 158 3.78 11.51 -4.58
C ARG A 158 5.04 10.66 -4.72
N ALA A 159 4.96 9.59 -5.51
CA ALA A 159 6.07 8.71 -5.78
C ALA A 159 6.38 8.66 -7.28
N SER A 160 7.65 8.64 -7.63
CA SER A 160 8.15 8.53 -9.00
C SER A 160 9.32 7.54 -9.07
N GLY A 161 9.93 7.39 -10.25
CA GLY A 161 10.92 6.34 -10.46
C GLY A 161 10.23 4.98 -10.56
N ILE A 162 10.75 3.97 -9.87
CA ILE A 162 10.08 2.67 -9.70
C ILE A 162 9.15 2.66 -8.46
N GLY A 163 8.82 3.85 -7.92
CA GLY A 163 8.06 4.08 -6.68
C GLY A 163 8.92 4.50 -5.49
N GLU A 164 10.25 4.57 -5.64
CA GLU A 164 11.22 4.84 -4.57
C GLU A 164 11.45 6.33 -4.28
N ARG A 165 11.13 7.22 -5.23
CA ARG A 165 11.34 8.67 -5.09
C ARG A 165 10.09 9.30 -4.51
N LEU A 166 10.06 9.43 -3.21
CA LEU A 166 8.91 9.92 -2.45
C LEU A 166 9.04 11.41 -2.15
N VAL A 167 7.95 12.13 -2.37
CA VAL A 167 7.77 13.52 -1.96
C VAL A 167 6.51 13.59 -1.10
N PRO A 168 6.64 13.81 0.22
CA PRO A 168 5.49 14.03 1.09
C PRO A 168 4.67 15.24 0.63
N CYS A 169 3.35 15.08 0.59
CA CYS A 169 2.40 16.10 0.18
C CYS A 169 1.13 16.02 1.04
N PRO A 170 1.21 16.35 2.35
CA PRO A 170 0.10 16.22 3.28
C PRO A 170 -1.13 17.02 2.88
N GLU A 171 -0.96 18.14 2.17
CA GLU A 171 -2.02 19.01 1.64
C GLU A 171 -2.69 18.46 0.37
N TRP A 172 -2.26 17.29 -0.11
CA TRP A 172 -2.71 16.77 -1.41
C TRP A 172 -4.22 16.55 -1.49
N LEU A 173 -4.86 16.09 -0.40
CA LEU A 173 -6.31 15.84 -0.37
C LEU A 173 -7.10 17.15 -0.56
N ASP A 174 -6.66 18.24 0.06
CA ASP A 174 -7.24 19.59 -0.12
C ASP A 174 -7.04 20.07 -1.56
N ALA A 175 -5.81 19.98 -2.05
CA ALA A 175 -5.46 20.40 -3.41
C ALA A 175 -6.20 19.61 -4.50
N ALA A 176 -6.48 18.34 -4.24
CA ALA A 176 -7.25 17.47 -5.12
C ALA A 176 -8.77 17.63 -4.98
N GLY A 177 -9.25 18.41 -3.99
CA GLY A 177 -10.65 18.65 -3.73
C GLY A 177 -11.41 17.43 -3.20
N VAL A 178 -10.71 16.55 -2.48
CA VAL A 178 -11.28 15.31 -1.90
C VAL A 178 -11.18 15.28 -0.36
N ALA A 179 -10.68 16.33 0.27
CA ALA A 179 -10.75 16.47 1.71
C ALA A 179 -12.22 16.47 2.18
N GLY A 180 -12.52 15.70 3.22
CA GLY A 180 -13.88 15.48 3.71
C GLY A 180 -14.70 14.44 2.94
N ALA A 181 -14.15 13.87 1.86
CA ALA A 181 -14.77 12.75 1.17
C ALA A 181 -14.75 11.48 2.04
N GLY A 182 -15.62 10.52 1.71
CA GLY A 182 -15.54 9.17 2.23
C GLY A 182 -14.86 8.24 1.22
N LEU A 183 -14.04 7.31 1.69
CA LEU A 183 -13.45 6.26 0.88
C LEU A 183 -13.99 4.90 1.30
N VAL A 184 -14.45 4.09 0.36
CA VAL A 184 -14.72 2.67 0.56
C VAL A 184 -13.59 1.87 -0.07
N LEU A 185 -12.90 1.06 0.73
CA LEU A 185 -11.90 0.11 0.26
C LEU A 185 -12.51 -1.29 0.23
N LEU A 186 -12.45 -1.95 -0.92
CA LEU A 186 -12.84 -3.35 -1.10
C LEU A 186 -11.59 -4.22 -1.22
N CYS A 187 -11.56 -5.32 -0.47
CA CYS A 187 -10.51 -6.32 -0.52
C CYS A 187 -11.09 -7.65 -1.00
N PRO A 188 -11.20 -7.86 -2.33
CA PRO A 188 -11.70 -9.11 -2.89
C PRO A 188 -10.72 -10.27 -2.65
N ARG A 189 -11.21 -11.51 -2.78
CA ARG A 189 -10.40 -12.71 -2.56
C ARG A 189 -9.45 -13.05 -3.72
N GLU A 190 -9.60 -12.39 -4.85
CA GLU A 190 -8.71 -12.53 -6.00
C GLU A 190 -7.28 -12.11 -5.63
N ARG A 191 -6.30 -12.85 -6.11
CA ARG A 191 -4.89 -12.53 -5.92
C ARG A 191 -4.27 -12.18 -7.26
N VAL A 192 -3.77 -10.97 -7.38
CA VAL A 192 -3.05 -10.49 -8.56
C VAL A 192 -1.57 -10.38 -8.21
N SER A 193 -0.75 -11.19 -8.87
CA SER A 193 0.70 -11.12 -8.70
C SER A 193 1.23 -9.85 -9.35
N THR A 194 2.00 -9.04 -8.62
CA THR A 194 2.60 -7.81 -9.14
C THR A 194 3.50 -8.07 -10.37
N PRO A 195 4.40 -9.07 -10.39
CA PRO A 195 5.14 -9.41 -11.59
C PRO A 195 4.25 -9.78 -12.78
N TRP A 196 3.16 -10.51 -12.54
CA TRP A 196 2.19 -10.82 -13.58
C TRP A 196 1.49 -9.56 -14.12
N ALA A 197 1.10 -8.63 -13.25
CA ALA A 197 0.44 -7.40 -13.66
C ALA A 197 1.32 -6.54 -14.57
N TYR A 198 2.62 -6.44 -14.27
CA TYR A 198 3.59 -5.76 -15.14
C TYR A 198 3.73 -6.47 -16.49
N ALA A 199 3.90 -7.80 -16.48
CA ALA A 199 3.99 -8.57 -17.73
C ALA A 199 2.71 -8.46 -18.58
N ALA A 200 1.54 -8.47 -17.94
CA ALA A 200 0.26 -8.27 -18.61
C ALA A 200 0.11 -6.85 -19.18
N TRP A 201 0.62 -5.83 -18.45
CA TRP A 201 0.64 -4.47 -18.95
C TRP A 201 1.58 -4.32 -20.15
N ASP A 202 2.76 -4.94 -20.12
CA ASP A 202 3.71 -4.96 -21.26
C ASP A 202 3.08 -5.60 -22.49
N GLU A 203 2.39 -6.74 -22.32
CA GLU A 203 1.68 -7.42 -23.41
C GLU A 203 0.54 -6.57 -23.95
N TRP A 204 -0.24 -5.93 -23.05
CA TRP A 204 -1.36 -5.04 -23.40
C TRP A 204 -0.90 -3.84 -24.22
N ASN A 205 0.27 -3.27 -23.91
CA ASN A 205 0.82 -2.09 -24.57
C ASN A 205 1.78 -2.43 -25.74
N ARG A 206 2.06 -3.72 -26.00
CA ARG A 206 2.88 -4.12 -27.14
C ARG A 206 2.23 -3.64 -28.43
N PRO A 207 2.98 -2.94 -29.32
CA PRO A 207 2.46 -2.54 -30.62
C PRO A 207 1.97 -3.78 -31.36
N LEU A 208 0.66 -3.88 -31.55
CA LEU A 208 0.08 -4.93 -32.36
C LEU A 208 0.41 -4.60 -33.80
N THR A 209 1.02 -5.56 -34.51
CA THR A 209 1.15 -5.53 -35.94
C THR A 209 -0.13 -4.99 -36.57
N GLU A 210 -0.01 -3.97 -37.37
CA GLU A 210 -0.91 -3.13 -38.18
C GLU A 210 -2.44 -3.22 -38.01
N ALA A 211 -2.99 -4.31 -37.51
CA ALA A 211 -4.46 -4.53 -37.42
C ALA A 211 -5.16 -3.96 -36.18
N ARG A 212 -4.43 -3.57 -35.12
CA ARG A 212 -5.00 -2.97 -33.88
C ARG A 212 -4.56 -1.53 -33.65
N ASN A 213 -3.77 -0.92 -34.53
CA ASN A 213 -3.20 0.43 -34.39
C ASN A 213 -4.22 1.58 -34.28
N GLY A 214 -5.51 1.32 -34.37
CA GLY A 214 -6.53 2.35 -34.30
C GLY A 214 -7.14 2.59 -32.89
N ALA A 215 -6.99 1.65 -31.95
CA ALA A 215 -7.75 1.68 -30.69
C ALA A 215 -6.92 1.97 -29.43
N ILE A 216 -5.62 1.66 -29.43
CA ILE A 216 -4.80 1.67 -28.20
C ILE A 216 -4.14 3.03 -27.92
N ASN A 217 -3.86 3.83 -28.94
CA ASN A 217 -3.22 5.16 -28.79
C ASN A 217 -4.17 6.27 -28.32
N ARG A 218 -5.44 5.99 -28.04
CA ARG A 218 -6.43 7.01 -27.65
C ARG A 218 -6.73 7.08 -26.16
N ALA A 219 -6.33 6.09 -25.37
CA ALA A 219 -6.62 6.09 -23.92
C ALA A 219 -5.61 6.89 -23.10
N SER A 220 -4.38 7.10 -23.60
CA SER A 220 -3.32 7.78 -22.85
C SER A 220 -3.07 9.25 -23.25
N GLN A 221 -3.83 9.82 -24.18
CA GLN A 221 -3.53 11.16 -24.73
C GLN A 221 -4.71 12.14 -24.85
N LYS A 222 -5.88 11.88 -24.27
CA LYS A 222 -6.92 12.93 -24.24
C LYS A 222 -7.06 13.51 -22.84
N PRO A 223 -6.81 14.82 -22.66
CA PRO A 223 -7.51 15.58 -21.65
C PRO A 223 -9.00 15.49 -22.01
N LEU A 224 -9.81 14.93 -21.13
CA LEU A 224 -11.27 15.00 -21.30
C LEU A 224 -11.68 16.42 -20.95
N ASP A 225 -11.99 17.21 -21.97
CA ASP A 225 -12.57 18.54 -21.84
C ASP A 225 -13.95 18.43 -21.19
N GLY A 226 -14.11 19.09 -20.08
CA GLY A 226 -15.38 19.50 -19.51
C GLY A 226 -16.04 18.53 -18.53
N ALA A 227 -16.17 19.00 -17.29
CA ALA A 227 -17.07 18.56 -16.22
C ALA A 227 -16.73 17.25 -15.50
N SER A 228 -15.67 17.25 -14.76
CA SER A 228 -15.47 16.82 -13.37
C SER A 228 -13.98 16.77 -13.08
N SER A 229 -13.60 17.39 -12.00
CA SER A 229 -12.22 17.69 -11.60
C SER A 229 -11.39 16.47 -11.10
N ILE A 230 -11.70 15.25 -11.53
CA ILE A 230 -11.10 14.01 -10.97
C ILE A 230 -10.43 13.16 -12.05
N HIS A 231 -9.89 13.78 -13.09
CA HIS A 231 -9.19 13.11 -14.19
C HIS A 231 -7.86 12.46 -13.79
N TRP A 232 -7.40 12.68 -12.57
CA TRP A 232 -6.15 12.13 -12.05
C TRP A 232 -6.29 10.73 -11.42
N LEU A 233 -7.53 10.26 -11.14
CA LEU A 233 -7.79 8.91 -10.62
C LEU A 233 -7.72 7.89 -11.75
N GLU A 234 -6.59 7.24 -11.88
CA GLU A 234 -6.37 6.20 -12.86
C GLU A 234 -5.39 5.14 -12.36
N ASN A 235 -5.45 3.96 -12.96
CA ASN A 235 -4.50 2.91 -12.73
C ASN A 235 -4.16 2.19 -14.03
N SER A 236 -2.91 2.26 -14.45
CA SER A 236 -2.41 1.66 -15.68
C SER A 236 -2.59 0.13 -15.75
N PHE A 237 -2.72 -0.55 -14.62
CA PHE A 237 -2.96 -1.99 -14.60
C PHE A 237 -4.42 -2.38 -14.82
N GLU A 238 -5.40 -1.46 -14.67
CA GLU A 238 -6.83 -1.81 -14.79
C GLU A 238 -7.20 -2.54 -16.08
N PRO A 239 -6.78 -2.08 -17.29
CA PRO A 239 -7.21 -2.73 -18.52
C PRO A 239 -6.84 -4.22 -18.58
N PRO A 240 -5.57 -4.65 -18.44
CA PRO A 240 -5.21 -6.06 -18.50
C PRO A 240 -5.71 -6.86 -17.29
N VAL A 241 -5.73 -6.26 -16.09
CA VAL A 241 -6.22 -6.95 -14.89
C VAL A 241 -7.73 -7.18 -14.98
N PHE A 242 -8.51 -6.21 -15.44
CA PHE A 242 -9.97 -6.36 -15.58
C PHE A 242 -10.38 -7.29 -16.71
N GLU A 243 -9.53 -7.50 -17.71
CA GLU A 243 -9.73 -8.54 -18.71
C GLU A 243 -9.55 -9.92 -18.11
N ALA A 244 -8.46 -10.13 -17.35
CA ALA A 244 -8.15 -11.41 -16.72
C ALA A 244 -9.04 -11.71 -15.51
N PHE A 245 -9.48 -10.69 -14.79
CA PHE A 245 -10.30 -10.79 -13.57
C PHE A 245 -11.61 -9.99 -13.69
N PRO A 246 -12.60 -10.43 -14.47
CA PRO A 246 -13.83 -9.66 -14.74
C PRO A 246 -14.66 -9.33 -13.50
N ARG A 247 -14.49 -10.07 -12.38
CA ARG A 247 -15.15 -9.76 -11.11
C ARG A 247 -14.66 -8.44 -10.53
N LEU A 248 -13.37 -8.12 -10.65
CA LEU A 248 -12.81 -6.84 -10.18
C LEU A 248 -13.43 -5.66 -10.93
N ARG A 249 -13.60 -5.77 -12.26
CA ARG A 249 -14.32 -4.77 -13.05
C ARG A 249 -15.74 -4.58 -12.53
N ARG A 250 -16.47 -5.68 -12.29
CA ARG A 250 -17.85 -5.61 -11.76
C ARG A 250 -17.93 -4.95 -10.39
N LEU A 251 -16.97 -5.21 -9.50
CA LEU A 251 -16.90 -4.56 -8.18
C LEU A 251 -16.67 -3.06 -8.31
N ARG A 252 -15.73 -2.63 -9.18
CA ARG A 252 -15.53 -1.20 -9.49
C ARG A 252 -16.81 -0.55 -10.00
N GLU A 253 -17.51 -1.18 -10.93
CA GLU A 253 -18.79 -0.69 -11.46
C GLU A 253 -19.89 -0.64 -10.39
N GLN A 254 -19.86 -1.57 -9.41
CA GLN A 254 -20.79 -1.55 -8.28
C GLN A 254 -20.51 -0.34 -7.37
N LEU A 255 -19.26 -0.01 -7.07
CA LEU A 255 -18.92 1.21 -6.33
C LEU A 255 -19.51 2.45 -7.00
N LEU A 256 -19.34 2.59 -8.33
CA LEU A 256 -19.90 3.70 -9.10
C LEU A 256 -21.44 3.71 -9.04
N ARG A 257 -22.10 2.54 -9.19
CA ARG A 257 -23.58 2.44 -9.08
C ARG A 257 -24.10 2.76 -7.69
N HIS A 258 -23.30 2.55 -6.64
CA HIS A 258 -23.64 2.92 -5.27
C HIS A 258 -23.32 4.40 -4.96
N GLY A 259 -22.97 5.21 -5.95
CA GLY A 259 -22.81 6.65 -5.82
C GLY A 259 -21.37 7.12 -5.59
N ALA A 260 -20.37 6.24 -5.77
CA ALA A 260 -19.00 6.71 -5.83
C ALA A 260 -18.85 7.66 -7.03
N PHE A 261 -18.27 8.85 -6.79
CA PHE A 261 -17.97 9.76 -7.88
C PHE A 261 -16.69 9.36 -8.65
N ALA A 262 -15.89 8.47 -8.07
CA ALA A 262 -14.76 7.83 -8.71
C ALA A 262 -14.52 6.46 -8.06
N ALA A 263 -14.00 5.49 -8.84
CA ALA A 263 -13.59 4.18 -8.33
C ALA A 263 -12.39 3.66 -9.12
N VAL A 264 -11.36 3.18 -8.42
CA VAL A 264 -10.07 2.79 -8.99
C VAL A 264 -9.51 1.57 -8.26
N MET A 265 -8.69 0.78 -8.95
CA MET A 265 -7.91 -0.31 -8.36
C MET A 265 -6.64 0.23 -7.68
N SER A 266 -6.27 -0.30 -6.53
CA SER A 266 -5.04 0.05 -5.82
C SER A 266 -3.87 -0.84 -6.24
N GLY A 267 -2.74 -0.23 -6.60
CA GLY A 267 -1.53 -0.96 -6.99
C GLY A 267 -1.77 -1.89 -8.16
N SER A 268 -1.15 -3.07 -8.15
CA SER A 268 -1.40 -4.13 -9.12
C SER A 268 -2.73 -4.86 -8.91
N GLY A 269 -3.52 -4.47 -7.90
CA GLY A 269 -4.74 -5.14 -7.47
C GLY A 269 -4.45 -6.21 -6.41
N SER A 270 -5.47 -6.89 -5.92
CA SER A 270 -6.89 -6.90 -6.34
C SER A 270 -7.74 -5.83 -5.67
N SER A 271 -7.25 -5.11 -4.65
CA SER A 271 -8.06 -4.13 -3.92
C SER A 271 -8.54 -3.01 -4.83
N LEU A 272 -9.76 -2.55 -4.55
CA LEU A 272 -10.44 -1.47 -5.25
C LEU A 272 -10.92 -0.44 -4.23
N PHE A 273 -10.92 0.82 -4.59
CA PHE A 273 -11.56 1.81 -3.74
C PHE A 273 -12.51 2.70 -4.54
N GLY A 274 -13.50 3.24 -3.84
CA GLY A 274 -14.42 4.25 -4.37
C GLY A 274 -14.46 5.46 -3.46
N LEU A 275 -14.54 6.66 -4.06
CA LEU A 275 -14.67 7.92 -3.36
C LEU A 275 -16.13 8.38 -3.35
N PHE A 276 -16.62 8.79 -2.19
CA PHE A 276 -17.97 9.24 -1.94
C PHE A 276 -17.95 10.66 -1.36
N ARG A 277 -19.08 11.37 -1.45
CA ARG A 277 -19.15 12.77 -1.03
C ARG A 277 -18.88 12.98 0.45
N ASP A 278 -19.16 11.97 1.28
CA ASP A 278 -19.00 12.03 2.73
C ASP A 278 -18.74 10.64 3.32
N ALA A 279 -18.20 10.62 4.54
CA ALA A 279 -17.86 9.40 5.27
C ALA A 279 -19.10 8.57 5.65
N GLY A 280 -20.26 9.20 5.89
CA GLY A 280 -21.49 8.48 6.24
C GLY A 280 -22.01 7.64 5.09
N THR A 281 -22.03 8.19 3.88
CA THR A 281 -22.35 7.45 2.65
C THR A 281 -21.37 6.29 2.43
N ALA A 282 -20.06 6.54 2.59
CA ALA A 282 -19.04 5.50 2.46
C ALA A 282 -19.25 4.36 3.46
N PHE A 283 -19.57 4.69 4.72
CA PHE A 283 -19.83 3.69 5.75
C PHE A 283 -21.00 2.76 5.36
N LEU A 284 -22.15 3.31 4.96
CA LEU A 284 -23.32 2.52 4.56
C LEU A 284 -23.04 1.63 3.34
N VAL A 285 -22.29 2.13 2.38
CA VAL A 285 -21.90 1.35 1.19
C VAL A 285 -20.95 0.21 1.58
N ALA A 286 -19.98 0.44 2.45
CA ALA A 286 -19.07 -0.60 2.93
C ALA A 286 -19.84 -1.72 3.65
N GLU A 287 -20.82 -1.37 4.52
CA GLU A 287 -21.68 -2.37 5.16
C GLU A 287 -22.42 -3.24 4.14
N GLY A 288 -22.99 -2.64 3.11
CA GLY A 288 -23.70 -3.37 2.04
C GLY A 288 -22.80 -4.32 1.24
N PHE A 289 -21.47 -4.07 1.16
CA PHE A 289 -20.52 -5.01 0.57
C PHE A 289 -20.14 -6.14 1.53
N ARG A 290 -20.01 -5.87 2.84
CA ARG A 290 -19.75 -6.89 3.87
C ARG A 290 -20.85 -7.94 3.92
N GLU A 291 -22.13 -7.52 3.82
CA GLU A 291 -23.28 -8.43 3.75
C GLU A 291 -23.22 -9.38 2.52
N LYS A 292 -22.49 -9.01 1.48
CA LYS A 292 -22.28 -9.81 0.26
C LYS A 292 -20.95 -10.59 0.26
N ASP A 293 -20.34 -10.77 1.43
CA ASP A 293 -19.07 -11.50 1.62
C ASP A 293 -17.88 -10.88 0.86
N VAL A 294 -17.85 -9.55 0.77
CA VAL A 294 -16.70 -8.78 0.31
C VAL A 294 -16.14 -7.99 1.47
N ALA A 295 -14.88 -8.25 1.85
CA ALA A 295 -14.20 -7.46 2.87
C ALA A 295 -14.16 -5.99 2.43
N ALA A 296 -14.75 -5.11 3.22
CA ALA A 296 -14.91 -3.70 2.91
C ALA A 296 -14.63 -2.83 4.14
N TYR A 297 -13.95 -1.72 3.93
CA TYR A 297 -13.58 -0.76 4.97
C TYR A 297 -13.99 0.64 4.51
N SER A 298 -14.36 1.50 5.46
CA SER A 298 -14.73 2.89 5.18
C SER A 298 -13.80 3.84 5.92
N HIS A 299 -13.40 4.92 5.25
CA HIS A 299 -12.51 5.95 5.79
C HIS A 299 -13.09 7.33 5.53
N ALA A 300 -12.84 8.27 6.45
CA ALA A 300 -12.98 9.70 6.22
C ALA A 300 -11.63 10.24 5.74
N LEU A 301 -11.62 11.03 4.66
CA LEU A 301 -10.43 11.65 4.08
C LEU A 301 -10.25 13.09 4.56
#